data_ef26264eae07b128a8a408aa4f26aa5a
#
_entry.id   ef26264eae07b128a8a408aa4f26aa5a
#
_cell.length_a   1.000
_cell.length_b   1.000
_cell.length_c   1.000
_cell.angle_alpha   90.00
_cell.angle_beta   90.00
_cell.angle_gamma   90.00
#
_symmetry.space_group_name_H-M   'P 1'
#
loop_
_entity.id
_entity.type
_entity.pdbx_description
1 polymer ?
#
loop_
_entity_poly.entity_id
_entity_poly.type
_entity_poly.pdbx_seq_one_letter_code
_entity_poly.pdbx_strand_id
1 'polypeptide(L)'
;MNNSFPPEKEIKTFQQKIFHFYQENKRDLPWRKTTDPYKILVSEFMLQQTQVSRVIEYYTNWMNTWPTVKRLASESYKNVLQAWMGLGYNRRALYLHNTAKVIVDEFDGDVLTAVKHYEKLPGIGLYTSKAIQIFAANADIATVDTNIRRIFISEFDLDESVSDKELFTIAKRCLPRGKSREWHNALMDYGALHLTSRKTGIKPKTQQSIFQGSDRQIRGKIL
;
A
#
# COMPACT_ATOMS: atom_id res chain seq x y z
N MET A 1 -18.60 -2.83 -28.10
CA MET A 1 -17.34 -2.52 -27.36
C MET A 1 -16.64 -3.84 -27.10
N ASN A 2 -15.48 -4.08 -27.75
CA ASN A 2 -14.77 -5.35 -27.60
C ASN A 2 -14.14 -5.40 -26.20
N ASN A 3 -14.81 -6.07 -25.25
CA ASN A 3 -14.25 -6.43 -23.94
C ASN A 3 -13.24 -7.58 -24.07
N SER A 4 -12.24 -7.43 -24.92
CA SER A 4 -11.19 -8.44 -25.04
C SER A 4 -10.10 -8.13 -24.01
N PHE A 5 -10.00 -9.00 -22.99
CA PHE A 5 -8.86 -9.00 -22.09
C PHE A 5 -7.55 -9.08 -22.88
N PRO A 6 -6.46 -8.46 -22.39
CA PRO A 6 -5.16 -8.54 -23.06
C PRO A 6 -4.78 -9.99 -23.40
N PRO A 7 -4.33 -10.28 -24.61
CA PRO A 7 -3.91 -11.62 -25.00
C PRO A 7 -2.64 -12.04 -24.24
N GLU A 8 -2.40 -13.34 -24.11
CA GLU A 8 -1.28 -13.91 -23.35
C GLU A 8 0.09 -13.36 -23.76
N LYS A 9 0.28 -13.14 -25.06
CA LYS A 9 1.52 -12.56 -25.61
C LYS A 9 1.75 -11.15 -25.07
N GLU A 10 0.71 -10.33 -25.02
CA GLU A 10 0.79 -8.95 -24.52
C GLU A 10 1.06 -8.92 -23.02
N ILE A 11 0.41 -9.82 -22.24
CA ILE A 11 0.68 -9.99 -20.82
C ILE A 11 2.15 -10.33 -20.57
N LYS A 12 2.72 -11.26 -21.32
CA LYS A 12 4.15 -11.64 -21.20
C LYS A 12 5.08 -10.49 -21.53
N THR A 13 4.79 -9.74 -22.59
CA THR A 13 5.56 -8.55 -22.96
C THR A 13 5.49 -7.49 -21.85
N PHE A 14 4.31 -7.25 -21.30
CA PHE A 14 4.11 -6.35 -20.19
C PHE A 14 4.88 -6.79 -18.93
N GLN A 15 4.83 -8.07 -18.57
CA GLN A 15 5.61 -8.61 -17.44
C GLN A 15 7.13 -8.39 -17.64
N GLN A 16 7.66 -8.67 -18.82
CA GLN A 16 9.07 -8.45 -19.14
C GLN A 16 9.45 -6.95 -19.02
N LYS A 17 8.61 -6.06 -19.56
CA LYS A 17 8.80 -4.61 -19.47
C LYS A 17 8.86 -4.13 -18.02
N ILE A 18 7.92 -4.58 -17.18
CA ILE A 18 7.85 -4.17 -15.77
C ILE A 18 9.06 -4.68 -14.98
N PHE A 19 9.47 -5.94 -15.16
CA PHE A 19 10.65 -6.48 -14.49
C PHE A 19 11.95 -5.84 -14.95
N HIS A 20 12.11 -5.59 -16.26
CA HIS A 20 13.26 -4.88 -16.79
C HIS A 20 13.38 -3.48 -16.18
N PHE A 21 12.29 -2.70 -16.20
CA PHE A 21 12.25 -1.40 -15.55
C PHE A 21 12.64 -1.48 -14.06
N TYR A 22 12.14 -2.48 -13.36
CA TYR A 22 12.42 -2.65 -11.93
C TYR A 22 13.88 -2.97 -11.64
N GLN A 23 14.53 -3.77 -12.48
CA GLN A 23 15.96 -4.08 -12.34
C GLN A 23 16.83 -2.82 -12.39
N GLU A 24 16.45 -1.86 -13.23
CA GLU A 24 17.21 -0.62 -13.42
C GLU A 24 16.84 0.50 -12.43
N ASN A 25 15.58 0.51 -11.95
CA ASN A 25 15.01 1.67 -11.27
C ASN A 25 14.44 1.36 -9.87
N LYS A 26 14.72 0.18 -9.30
CA LYS A 26 14.16 -0.20 -7.98
C LYS A 26 14.56 0.79 -6.90
N ARG A 27 13.56 1.28 -6.16
CA ARG A 27 13.78 2.20 -5.04
C ARG A 27 14.29 1.43 -3.81
N ASP A 28 15.33 1.94 -3.17
CA ASP A 28 15.83 1.43 -1.89
C ASP A 28 14.99 2.00 -0.74
N LEU A 29 14.03 1.22 -0.26
CA LEU A 29 13.11 1.63 0.79
C LEU A 29 13.23 0.70 2.01
N PRO A 30 13.26 1.25 3.26
CA PRO A 30 13.52 0.45 4.46
C PRO A 30 12.58 -0.74 4.63
N TRP A 31 11.28 -0.56 4.36
CA TRP A 31 10.26 -1.62 4.47
C TRP A 31 10.33 -2.69 3.39
N ARG A 32 11.15 -2.49 2.34
CA ARG A 32 11.43 -3.51 1.31
C ARG A 32 12.56 -4.46 1.67
N LYS A 33 13.36 -4.09 2.70
CA LYS A 33 14.48 -4.90 3.21
C LYS A 33 14.05 -5.93 4.25
N THR A 34 12.77 -6.08 4.48
CA THR A 34 12.21 -6.98 5.49
C THR A 34 11.02 -7.76 4.95
N THR A 35 10.79 -8.91 5.54
CA THR A 35 9.58 -9.72 5.37
C THR A 35 8.77 -9.82 6.67
N ASP A 36 9.18 -9.11 7.70
CA ASP A 36 8.47 -9.05 8.97
C ASP A 36 7.08 -8.41 8.76
N PRO A 37 5.99 -9.14 9.05
CA PRO A 37 4.62 -8.65 8.79
C PRO A 37 4.25 -7.40 9.59
N TYR A 38 4.79 -7.25 10.81
CA TYR A 38 4.57 -6.04 11.61
C TYR A 38 5.23 -4.82 10.99
N LYS A 39 6.47 -4.96 10.52
CA LYS A 39 7.19 -3.87 9.88
C LYS A 39 6.53 -3.43 8.59
N ILE A 40 5.98 -4.37 7.84
CA ILE A 40 5.20 -4.10 6.64
C ILE A 40 3.85 -3.43 6.99
N LEU A 41 3.14 -3.93 8.01
CA LEU A 41 1.91 -3.32 8.53
C LEU A 41 2.12 -1.83 8.84
N VAL A 42 3.18 -1.48 9.56
CA VAL A 42 3.49 -0.09 9.90
C VAL A 42 3.73 0.75 8.64
N SER A 43 4.52 0.25 7.68
CA SER A 43 4.75 0.98 6.43
C SER A 43 3.47 1.21 5.63
N GLU A 44 2.58 0.22 5.56
CA GLU A 44 1.31 0.34 4.86
C GLU A 44 0.42 1.43 5.49
N PHE A 45 0.36 1.51 6.83
CA PHE A 45 -0.35 2.59 7.50
C PHE A 45 0.28 3.97 7.25
N MET A 46 1.60 4.07 7.29
CA MET A 46 2.30 5.34 7.08
C MET A 46 2.19 5.85 5.66
N LEU A 47 2.17 4.95 4.67
CA LEU A 47 2.09 5.26 3.25
C LEU A 47 0.69 5.68 2.78
N GLN A 48 -0.36 5.41 3.56
CA GLN A 48 -1.71 5.87 3.21
C GLN A 48 -1.73 7.40 3.06
N GLN A 49 -1.87 7.90 1.82
CA GLN A 49 -1.95 9.33 1.51
C GLN A 49 -0.74 10.18 1.98
N THR A 50 0.42 9.57 2.19
CA THR A 50 1.65 10.25 2.56
C THR A 50 2.75 9.94 1.56
N GLN A 51 3.54 10.95 1.20
CA GLN A 51 4.65 10.79 0.27
C GLN A 51 5.75 9.88 0.85
N VAL A 52 6.31 9.01 0.01
CA VAL A 52 7.34 8.03 0.39
C VAL A 52 8.54 8.68 1.09
N SER A 53 9.05 9.79 0.55
CA SER A 53 10.20 10.51 1.11
C SER A 53 9.98 10.92 2.57
N ARG A 54 8.75 11.34 2.90
CA ARG A 54 8.41 11.70 4.28
C ARG A 54 8.30 10.50 5.21
N VAL A 55 7.84 9.36 4.70
CA VAL A 55 7.64 8.15 5.51
C VAL A 55 8.97 7.52 5.94
N ILE A 56 10.04 7.64 5.17
CA ILE A 56 11.33 6.96 5.44
C ILE A 56 11.84 7.26 6.85
N GLU A 57 11.93 8.54 7.23
CA GLU A 57 12.43 8.95 8.53
C GLU A 57 11.51 8.49 9.67
N TYR A 58 10.20 8.70 9.51
CA TYR A 58 9.20 8.30 10.53
C TYR A 58 9.19 6.79 10.76
N TYR A 59 9.26 6.01 9.68
CA TYR A 59 9.32 4.56 9.76
C TYR A 59 10.58 4.08 10.50
N THR A 60 11.74 4.66 10.20
CA THR A 60 12.99 4.30 10.86
C THR A 60 12.94 4.58 12.35
N ASN A 61 12.48 5.78 12.73
CA ASN A 61 12.33 6.17 14.13
C ASN A 61 11.31 5.28 14.87
N TRP A 62 10.21 4.94 14.20
CA TRP A 62 9.19 4.04 14.74
C TRP A 62 9.72 2.65 15.01
N MET A 63 10.49 2.08 14.08
CA MET A 63 11.08 0.75 14.25
C MET A 63 12.13 0.70 15.36
N ASN A 64 12.85 1.80 15.58
CA ASN A 64 13.79 1.92 16.71
C ASN A 64 13.07 1.99 18.05
N THR A 65 11.89 2.62 18.09
CA THR A 65 11.12 2.82 19.34
C THR A 65 10.26 1.60 19.66
N TRP A 66 9.52 1.08 18.67
CA TRP A 66 8.63 -0.07 18.82
C TRP A 66 8.92 -1.14 17.75
N PRO A 67 9.97 -1.96 17.96
CA PRO A 67 10.41 -2.94 16.95
C PRO A 67 9.45 -4.12 16.76
N THR A 68 8.47 -4.31 17.66
CA THR A 68 7.51 -5.42 17.62
C THR A 68 6.08 -4.96 17.86
N VAL A 69 5.10 -5.73 17.36
CA VAL A 69 3.68 -5.45 17.57
C VAL A 69 3.32 -5.43 19.07
N LYS A 70 3.92 -6.30 19.88
CA LYS A 70 3.69 -6.36 21.34
C LYS A 70 4.17 -5.08 22.03
N ARG A 71 5.32 -4.53 21.63
CA ARG A 71 5.82 -3.25 22.13
C ARG A 71 4.89 -2.08 21.78
N LEU A 72 4.42 -2.04 20.54
CA LEU A 72 3.46 -1.00 20.13
C LEU A 72 2.13 -1.13 20.87
N ALA A 73 1.59 -2.34 21.03
CA ALA A 73 0.31 -2.57 21.71
C ALA A 73 0.33 -2.13 23.18
N SER A 74 1.47 -2.29 23.87
CA SER A 74 1.63 -1.90 25.28
C SER A 74 1.90 -0.41 25.49
N GLU A 75 2.11 0.36 24.42
CA GLU A 75 2.44 1.78 24.52
C GLU A 75 1.21 2.65 24.84
N SER A 76 1.43 3.82 25.39
CA SER A 76 0.37 4.82 25.57
C SER A 76 -0.02 5.46 24.23
N TYR A 77 -1.31 5.76 24.05
CA TYR A 77 -1.74 6.46 22.84
C TYR A 77 -1.08 7.83 22.70
N LYS A 78 -0.81 8.52 23.82
CA LYS A 78 -0.12 9.81 23.82
C LYS A 78 1.24 9.72 23.13
N ASN A 79 2.08 8.75 23.50
CA ASN A 79 3.41 8.57 22.91
C ASN A 79 3.32 8.16 21.44
N VAL A 80 2.37 7.27 21.11
CA VAL A 80 2.10 6.87 19.71
C VAL A 80 1.72 8.07 18.85
N LEU A 81 0.84 8.94 19.35
CA LEU A 81 0.41 10.15 18.65
C LEU A 81 1.56 11.15 18.50
N GLN A 82 2.37 11.34 19.52
CA GLN A 82 3.55 12.22 19.48
C GLN A 82 4.54 11.77 18.40
N ALA A 83 4.84 10.49 18.31
CA ALA A 83 5.73 9.94 17.28
C ALA A 83 5.15 10.04 15.86
N TRP A 84 3.82 10.15 15.74
CA TRP A 84 3.13 10.30 14.47
C TRP A 84 3.00 11.76 14.02
N MET A 85 3.18 12.71 14.94
CA MET A 85 2.99 14.14 14.63
C MET A 85 3.86 14.56 13.45
N GLY A 86 3.23 15.25 12.50
CA GLY A 86 3.88 15.67 11.26
C GLY A 86 3.62 14.75 10.05
N LEU A 87 3.25 13.47 10.20
CA LEU A 87 2.82 12.63 9.08
C LEU A 87 1.43 13.02 8.53
N GLY A 88 0.61 13.68 9.35
CA GLY A 88 -0.78 14.00 9.00
C GLY A 88 -1.72 12.80 9.12
N TYR A 89 -3.04 13.07 8.98
CA TYR A 89 -4.07 12.03 9.12
C TYR A 89 -3.93 11.22 10.41
N ASN A 90 -3.82 11.91 11.55
CA ASN A 90 -3.47 11.37 12.87
C ASN A 90 -4.37 10.21 13.33
N ARG A 91 -5.60 10.11 12.79
CA ARG A 91 -6.49 8.95 13.04
C ARG A 91 -5.86 7.61 12.64
N ARG A 92 -4.90 7.61 11.71
CA ARG A 92 -4.15 6.41 11.34
C ARG A 92 -3.27 5.90 12.48
N ALA A 93 -2.69 6.80 13.27
CA ALA A 93 -1.92 6.43 14.46
C ALA A 93 -2.80 5.68 15.47
N LEU A 94 -4.02 6.19 15.72
CA LEU A 94 -5.00 5.52 16.57
C LEU A 94 -5.38 4.14 16.02
N TYR A 95 -5.65 4.07 14.73
CA TYR A 95 -6.00 2.80 14.08
C TYR A 95 -4.85 1.79 14.15
N LEU A 96 -3.62 2.18 13.84
CA LEU A 96 -2.45 1.32 13.92
C LEU A 96 -2.24 0.80 15.35
N HIS A 97 -2.37 1.68 16.36
CA HIS A 97 -2.24 1.30 17.77
C HIS A 97 -3.34 0.32 18.22
N ASN A 98 -4.60 0.59 17.87
CA ASN A 98 -5.71 -0.31 18.20
C ASN A 98 -5.59 -1.65 17.44
N THR A 99 -5.16 -1.61 16.18
CA THR A 99 -4.86 -2.82 15.42
C THR A 99 -3.78 -3.66 16.07
N ALA A 100 -2.70 -3.02 16.58
CA ALA A 100 -1.65 -3.74 17.31
C ALA A 100 -2.19 -4.42 18.58
N LYS A 101 -3.10 -3.78 19.32
CA LYS A 101 -3.78 -4.37 20.47
C LYS A 101 -4.62 -5.58 20.09
N VAL A 102 -5.48 -5.44 19.09
CA VAL A 102 -6.30 -6.57 18.60
C VAL A 102 -5.42 -7.74 18.14
N ILE A 103 -4.32 -7.46 17.45
CA ILE A 103 -3.38 -8.51 17.00
C ILE A 103 -2.77 -9.24 18.20
N VAL A 104 -2.39 -8.54 19.27
CA VAL A 104 -1.84 -9.16 20.46
C VAL A 104 -2.89 -9.93 21.24
N ASP A 105 -4.07 -9.33 21.46
CA ASP A 105 -5.11 -9.86 22.33
C ASP A 105 -5.87 -11.04 21.71
N GLU A 106 -6.17 -10.98 20.39
CA GLU A 106 -6.98 -11.99 19.71
C GLU A 106 -6.16 -12.98 18.85
N PHE A 107 -4.92 -12.64 18.50
CA PHE A 107 -4.10 -13.44 17.56
C PHE A 107 -2.70 -13.73 18.10
N ASP A 108 -2.44 -13.55 19.40
CA ASP A 108 -1.13 -13.77 20.07
C ASP A 108 0.07 -13.07 19.39
N GLY A 109 -0.20 -11.97 18.72
CA GLY A 109 0.82 -11.21 17.97
C GLY A 109 1.09 -11.71 16.55
N ASP A 110 0.36 -12.71 16.07
CA ASP A 110 0.47 -13.20 14.67
C ASP A 110 -0.25 -12.25 13.71
N VAL A 111 0.53 -11.34 13.14
CA VAL A 111 0.04 -10.35 12.18
C VAL A 111 -0.49 -11.01 10.91
N LEU A 112 0.16 -12.08 10.40
CA LEU A 112 -0.26 -12.72 9.15
C LEU A 112 -1.61 -13.44 9.28
N THR A 113 -1.88 -14.04 10.42
CA THR A 113 -3.20 -14.60 10.71
C THR A 113 -4.23 -13.49 10.92
N ALA A 114 -3.90 -12.47 11.70
CA ALA A 114 -4.80 -11.36 11.98
C ALA A 114 -5.28 -10.63 10.73
N VAL A 115 -4.40 -10.32 9.78
CA VAL A 115 -4.79 -9.58 8.56
C VAL A 115 -5.73 -10.35 7.63
N LYS A 116 -5.88 -11.66 7.79
CA LYS A 116 -6.91 -12.44 7.09
C LYS A 116 -8.31 -12.15 7.63
N HIS A 117 -8.38 -11.68 8.87
CA HIS A 117 -9.60 -11.24 9.57
C HIS A 117 -9.63 -9.71 9.66
N TYR A 118 -9.32 -9.04 8.56
CA TYR A 118 -9.15 -7.58 8.49
C TYR A 118 -10.38 -6.78 8.94
N GLU A 119 -11.55 -7.37 8.87
CA GLU A 119 -12.80 -6.79 9.37
C GLU A 119 -12.79 -6.49 10.88
N LYS A 120 -11.91 -7.17 11.63
CA LYS A 120 -11.68 -6.93 13.06
C LYS A 120 -10.62 -5.84 13.31
N LEU A 121 -9.85 -5.47 12.29
CA LEU A 121 -8.66 -4.62 12.42
C LEU A 121 -8.97 -3.17 12.02
N PRO A 122 -8.98 -2.22 12.97
CA PRO A 122 -9.25 -0.82 12.67
C PRO A 122 -8.30 -0.24 11.61
N GLY A 123 -8.85 0.37 10.57
CA GLY A 123 -8.06 1.03 9.51
C GLY A 123 -7.41 0.10 8.49
N ILE A 124 -7.66 -1.21 8.57
CA ILE A 124 -7.26 -2.19 7.57
C ILE A 124 -8.47 -2.56 6.71
N GLY A 125 -8.37 -2.23 5.43
CA GLY A 125 -9.31 -2.70 4.41
C GLY A 125 -8.75 -3.89 3.63
N LEU A 126 -9.55 -4.42 2.72
CA LEU A 126 -9.18 -5.55 1.87
C LEU A 126 -7.85 -5.34 1.13
N TYR A 127 -7.59 -4.11 0.63
CA TYR A 127 -6.32 -3.78 -0.03
C TYR A 127 -5.13 -3.93 0.92
N THR A 128 -5.17 -3.29 2.09
CA THR A 128 -4.06 -3.32 3.07
C THR A 128 -3.82 -4.75 3.56
N SER A 129 -4.88 -5.52 3.82
CA SER A 129 -4.78 -6.94 4.17
C SER A 129 -4.02 -7.74 3.11
N LYS A 130 -4.40 -7.59 1.84
CA LYS A 130 -3.71 -8.26 0.73
C LYS A 130 -2.27 -7.79 0.56
N ALA A 131 -2.00 -6.50 0.67
CA ALA A 131 -0.67 -5.93 0.56
C ALA A 131 0.29 -6.53 1.60
N ILE A 132 -0.15 -6.64 2.86
CA ILE A 132 0.66 -7.27 3.92
C ILE A 132 0.96 -8.74 3.59
N GLN A 133 -0.02 -9.52 3.13
CA GLN A 133 0.17 -10.92 2.73
C GLN A 133 1.15 -11.04 1.55
N ILE A 134 1.05 -10.14 0.56
CA ILE A 134 1.95 -10.08 -0.59
C ILE A 134 3.37 -9.76 -0.13
N PHE A 135 3.55 -8.67 0.60
CA PHE A 135 4.89 -8.17 0.93
C PHE A 135 5.57 -8.97 2.06
N ALA A 136 4.83 -9.56 2.98
CA ALA A 136 5.40 -10.39 4.04
C ALA A 136 5.57 -11.85 3.62
N ALA A 137 4.53 -12.47 3.08
CA ALA A 137 4.50 -13.90 2.79
C ALA A 137 4.70 -14.25 1.31
N ASN A 138 4.88 -13.27 0.42
CA ASN A 138 4.93 -13.48 -1.04
C ASN A 138 3.69 -14.23 -1.56
N ALA A 139 2.53 -14.00 -0.94
CA ALA A 139 1.30 -14.68 -1.31
C ALA A 139 0.89 -14.33 -2.76
N ASP A 140 0.56 -15.33 -3.55
CA ASP A 140 0.13 -15.16 -4.94
C ASP A 140 -1.29 -14.56 -5.01
N ILE A 141 -1.41 -13.32 -4.58
CA ILE A 141 -2.65 -12.56 -4.53
C ILE A 141 -2.51 -11.34 -5.44
N ALA A 142 -3.48 -11.14 -6.33
CA ALA A 142 -3.56 -9.91 -7.09
C ALA A 142 -4.24 -8.81 -6.26
N THR A 143 -3.74 -7.58 -6.39
CA THR A 143 -4.41 -6.39 -5.86
C THR A 143 -4.32 -5.25 -6.86
N VAL A 144 -5.26 -4.31 -6.78
CA VAL A 144 -5.30 -3.13 -7.64
C VAL A 144 -5.53 -1.91 -6.77
N ASP A 145 -4.55 -1.03 -6.75
CA ASP A 145 -4.67 0.32 -6.19
C ASP A 145 -4.80 1.36 -7.31
N THR A 146 -4.82 2.62 -6.95
CA THR A 146 -4.89 3.73 -7.92
C THR A 146 -3.71 3.75 -8.89
N ASN A 147 -2.50 3.34 -8.46
CA ASN A 147 -1.33 3.28 -9.34
C ASN A 147 -1.44 2.12 -10.33
N ILE A 148 -1.76 0.93 -9.84
CA ILE A 148 -1.91 -0.27 -10.67
C ILE A 148 -3.07 -0.09 -11.68
N ARG A 149 -4.20 0.52 -11.26
CA ARG A 149 -5.27 0.90 -12.16
C ARG A 149 -4.76 1.77 -13.31
N ARG A 150 -4.02 2.83 -12.99
CA ARG A 150 -3.47 3.75 -13.98
C ARG A 150 -2.50 3.05 -14.94
N ILE A 151 -1.65 2.16 -14.42
CA ILE A 151 -0.72 1.37 -15.22
C ILE A 151 -1.50 0.51 -16.23
N PHE A 152 -2.49 -0.26 -15.78
CA PHE A 152 -3.26 -1.13 -16.67
C PHE A 152 -4.04 -0.36 -17.73
N ILE A 153 -4.66 0.77 -17.36
CA ILE A 153 -5.34 1.62 -18.33
C ILE A 153 -4.35 2.11 -19.39
N SER A 154 -3.19 2.59 -18.99
CA SER A 154 -2.19 3.15 -19.90
C SER A 154 -1.49 2.09 -20.75
N GLU A 155 -1.18 0.92 -20.20
CA GLU A 155 -0.39 -0.12 -20.88
C GLU A 155 -1.22 -1.00 -21.81
N PHE A 156 -2.50 -1.18 -21.50
CA PHE A 156 -3.42 -1.99 -22.28
C PHE A 156 -4.46 -1.15 -23.04
N ASP A 157 -4.27 0.16 -23.13
CA ASP A 157 -5.17 1.09 -23.81
C ASP A 157 -6.66 0.90 -23.45
N LEU A 158 -6.91 0.75 -22.14
CA LEU A 158 -8.25 0.53 -21.61
C LEU A 158 -8.99 1.85 -21.43
N ASP A 159 -10.32 1.81 -21.61
CA ASP A 159 -11.17 2.94 -21.25
C ASP A 159 -11.11 3.24 -19.75
N GLU A 160 -11.11 4.52 -19.35
CA GLU A 160 -11.07 4.91 -17.95
C GLU A 160 -12.32 4.46 -17.16
N SER A 161 -13.42 4.13 -17.84
CA SER A 161 -14.63 3.57 -17.23
C SER A 161 -14.53 2.07 -16.90
N VAL A 162 -13.39 1.42 -17.22
CA VAL A 162 -13.15 0.00 -16.91
C VAL A 162 -13.49 -0.30 -15.45
N SER A 163 -14.25 -1.36 -15.23
CA SER A 163 -14.73 -1.75 -13.91
C SER A 163 -13.60 -2.32 -13.04
N ASP A 164 -13.75 -2.20 -11.71
CA ASP A 164 -12.78 -2.78 -10.76
C ASP A 164 -12.71 -4.32 -10.90
N LYS A 165 -13.81 -4.98 -11.28
CA LYS A 165 -13.86 -6.43 -11.52
C LYS A 165 -13.00 -6.82 -12.74
N GLU A 166 -13.07 -6.06 -13.82
CA GLU A 166 -12.26 -6.29 -15.02
C GLU A 166 -10.79 -6.04 -14.74
N LEU A 167 -10.46 -4.92 -14.09
CA LEU A 167 -9.08 -4.62 -13.66
C LEU A 167 -8.51 -5.71 -12.75
N PHE A 168 -9.32 -6.23 -11.84
CA PHE A 168 -8.87 -7.30 -10.95
C PHE A 168 -8.64 -8.63 -11.71
N THR A 169 -9.44 -8.89 -12.75
CA THR A 169 -9.25 -10.04 -13.65
C THR A 169 -7.95 -9.91 -14.44
N ILE A 170 -7.66 -8.72 -14.97
CA ILE A 170 -6.38 -8.41 -15.64
C ILE A 170 -5.22 -8.60 -14.67
N ALA A 171 -5.33 -8.03 -13.45
CA ALA A 171 -4.30 -8.15 -12.42
C ALA A 171 -3.97 -9.61 -12.07
N LYS A 172 -4.99 -10.46 -11.97
CA LYS A 172 -4.80 -11.91 -11.74
C LYS A 172 -4.05 -12.58 -12.88
N ARG A 173 -4.36 -12.24 -14.12
CA ARG A 173 -3.70 -12.81 -15.30
C ARG A 173 -2.27 -12.30 -15.44
N CYS A 174 -2.02 -11.06 -15.07
CA CYS A 174 -0.67 -10.46 -15.11
C CYS A 174 0.23 -10.89 -13.95
N LEU A 175 -0.30 -11.53 -12.91
CA LEU A 175 0.47 -11.93 -11.73
C LEU A 175 1.38 -13.14 -12.05
N PRO A 176 2.71 -13.00 -12.02
CA PRO A 176 3.60 -14.14 -12.19
C PRO A 176 3.66 -14.95 -10.88
N ARG A 177 3.38 -16.25 -10.97
CA ARG A 177 3.37 -17.17 -9.81
C ARG A 177 4.71 -17.17 -9.08
N GLY A 178 4.68 -17.16 -7.77
CA GLY A 178 5.85 -17.18 -6.89
C GLY A 178 6.66 -15.89 -6.85
N LYS A 179 6.27 -14.86 -7.62
CA LYS A 179 6.96 -13.54 -7.67
C LYS A 179 6.10 -12.37 -7.24
N SER A 180 5.08 -12.62 -6.46
CA SER A 180 4.05 -11.63 -6.14
C SER A 180 4.63 -10.38 -5.47
N ARG A 181 5.53 -10.55 -4.49
CA ARG A 181 6.21 -9.43 -3.80
C ARG A 181 7.02 -8.57 -4.77
N GLU A 182 7.86 -9.21 -5.57
CA GLU A 182 8.70 -8.52 -6.55
C GLU A 182 7.85 -7.80 -7.60
N TRP A 183 6.82 -8.47 -8.11
CA TRP A 183 5.87 -7.95 -9.08
C TRP A 183 5.15 -6.68 -8.60
N HIS A 184 4.59 -6.71 -7.39
CA HIS A 184 3.89 -5.54 -6.85
C HIS A 184 4.86 -4.39 -6.53
N ASN A 185 6.06 -4.67 -6.03
CA ASN A 185 7.09 -3.64 -5.87
C ASN A 185 7.49 -3.01 -7.23
N ALA A 186 7.61 -3.83 -8.26
CA ALA A 186 7.92 -3.36 -9.62
C ALA A 186 6.80 -2.46 -10.18
N LEU A 187 5.54 -2.84 -10.02
CA LEU A 187 4.40 -2.02 -10.40
C LEU A 187 4.36 -0.69 -9.63
N MET A 188 4.63 -0.72 -8.31
CA MET A 188 4.67 0.51 -7.50
C MET A 188 5.77 1.46 -7.97
N ASP A 189 6.94 0.95 -8.37
CA ASP A 189 8.02 1.80 -8.89
C ASP A 189 7.72 2.31 -10.29
N TYR A 190 7.19 1.46 -11.15
CA TYR A 190 6.80 1.84 -12.49
C TYR A 190 5.74 2.95 -12.49
N GLY A 191 4.71 2.82 -11.65
CA GLY A 191 3.68 3.84 -11.50
C GLY A 191 4.15 5.15 -10.88
N ALA A 192 5.12 5.08 -9.96
CA ALA A 192 5.64 6.26 -9.28
C ALA A 192 6.67 7.04 -10.11
N LEU A 193 7.50 6.35 -10.91
CA LEU A 193 8.64 6.94 -11.61
C LEU A 193 8.39 7.13 -13.11
N HIS A 194 7.62 6.24 -13.73
CA HIS A 194 7.42 6.23 -15.19
C HIS A 194 6.02 6.68 -15.59
N LEU A 195 4.96 6.07 -15.07
CA LEU A 195 3.56 6.39 -15.39
C LEU A 195 2.88 7.18 -14.25
N THR A 196 3.36 8.38 -13.99
CA THR A 196 2.74 9.26 -13.00
C THR A 196 1.37 9.77 -13.49
N SER A 197 0.47 10.16 -12.58
CA SER A 197 -0.82 10.77 -12.94
C SER A 197 -0.65 12.04 -13.79
N ARG A 198 0.43 12.79 -13.59
CA ARG A 198 0.76 13.98 -14.39
C ARG A 198 1.10 13.63 -15.84
N LYS A 199 1.81 12.51 -16.07
CA LYS A 199 2.18 12.07 -17.44
C LYS A 199 1.01 11.46 -18.19
N THR A 200 0.19 10.67 -17.51
CA THR A 200 -0.90 9.92 -18.16
C THR A 200 -2.20 10.72 -18.28
N GLY A 201 -2.38 11.77 -17.46
CA GLY A 201 -3.67 12.48 -17.37
C GLY A 201 -4.77 11.69 -16.63
N ILE A 202 -4.58 10.39 -16.39
CA ILE A 202 -5.57 9.51 -15.75
C ILE A 202 -5.72 9.89 -14.28
N LYS A 203 -6.93 10.32 -13.93
CA LYS A 203 -7.25 10.79 -12.57
C LYS A 203 -7.62 9.63 -11.64
N PRO A 204 -7.32 9.76 -10.33
CA PRO A 204 -7.83 8.80 -9.35
C PRO A 204 -9.37 8.88 -9.29
N LYS A 205 -10.04 7.74 -9.02
CA LYS A 205 -11.51 7.69 -8.88
C LYS A 205 -12.04 8.60 -7.75
N THR A 206 -11.24 8.78 -6.71
CA THR A 206 -11.57 9.67 -5.58
C THR A 206 -10.58 10.83 -5.53
N GLN A 207 -11.08 12.05 -5.52
CA GLN A 207 -10.27 13.25 -5.34
C GLN A 207 -10.44 13.76 -3.91
N GLN A 208 -9.34 14.14 -3.29
CA GLN A 208 -9.38 14.83 -2.01
C GLN A 208 -9.84 16.28 -2.21
N SER A 209 -10.66 16.77 -1.28
CA SER A 209 -10.98 18.20 -1.22
C SER A 209 -9.70 19.04 -1.05
N ILE A 210 -9.74 20.30 -1.48
CA ILE A 210 -8.65 21.25 -1.30
C ILE A 210 -8.29 21.33 0.19
N PHE A 211 -6.99 21.34 0.52
CA PHE A 211 -6.52 21.38 1.91
C PHE A 211 -6.77 22.73 2.56
N GLN A 212 -6.57 23.81 1.81
CA GLN A 212 -6.71 25.18 2.29
C GLN A 212 -8.18 25.50 2.60
N GLY A 213 -8.48 25.93 3.83
CA GLY A 213 -9.85 26.17 4.31
C GLY A 213 -10.64 24.92 4.74
N SER A 214 -10.05 23.72 4.66
CA SER A 214 -10.73 22.47 5.04
C SER A 214 -10.66 22.22 6.55
N ASP A 215 -11.60 21.43 7.06
CA ASP A 215 -11.57 20.91 8.45
C ASP A 215 -10.26 20.20 8.79
N ARG A 216 -9.56 19.64 7.79
CA ARG A 216 -8.26 19.00 7.95
C ARG A 216 -7.18 20.01 8.32
N GLN A 217 -7.23 21.22 7.74
CA GLN A 217 -6.31 22.30 8.09
C GLN A 217 -6.56 22.80 9.50
N ILE A 218 -7.83 22.98 9.87
CA ILE A 218 -8.22 23.44 11.22
C ILE A 218 -7.78 22.42 12.26
N ARG A 219 -8.08 21.13 12.07
CA ARG A 219 -7.66 20.06 12.99
C ARG A 219 -6.14 19.94 13.13
N GLY A 220 -5.38 20.21 12.07
CA GLY A 220 -3.91 20.21 12.13
C GLY A 220 -3.29 21.43 12.85
N LYS A 221 -4.09 22.46 13.14
CA LYS A 221 -3.66 23.64 13.92
C LYS A 221 -4.00 23.53 15.41
N ILE A 222 -4.92 22.64 15.77
CA ILE A 222 -5.40 22.43 17.15
C ILE A 222 -4.55 21.38 17.89
N LEU A 223 -3.84 20.54 17.16
CA LEU A 223 -2.91 19.53 17.67
C LEU A 223 -1.48 20.07 17.73
#